data_1e2c3fec0a5770d41a2a0e01edded417
#
_entry.id   1e2c3fec0a5770d41a2a0e01edded417
#
_cell.length_a   1.000
_cell.length_b   1.000
_cell.length_c   1.000
_cell.angle_alpha   90.00
_cell.angle_beta   90.00
_cell.angle_gamma   90.00
#
_symmetry.space_group_name_H-M   'P 1'
#
loop_
_entity.id
_entity.type
_entity.pdbx_description
1 polymer ?
#
loop_
_entity_poly.entity_id
_entity_poly.type
_entity_poly.pdbx_seq_one_letter_code
_entity_poly.pdbx_strand_id
1 'polypeptide(L)'
;MNYHITYKHIRNGYVRINPDSLQITIPTRLKHDEKFKNDLIAKGEILLKRYSKRTHIQTHGDDFVMLFGELVPKDELPSYKNLKTYLKETLEEYSRPLLDKYSEIIDHKYHKLIIRITHSKRSCTSDQHISLNLNLVHLPTQFIRYVIIHEVCHLKHKNHGTRFRELVEKLYPNHKQIRKELRNFVLK
;
A
#
# COMPACT_ATOMS: atom_id res chain seq x y z
N MET A 1 7.94 -24.92 10.30
CA MET A 1 7.84 -23.54 9.79
C MET A 1 9.22 -23.13 9.30
N ASN A 2 9.32 -22.64 8.06
CA ASN A 2 10.61 -22.26 7.49
C ASN A 2 10.93 -20.80 7.82
N TYR A 3 12.04 -20.56 8.51
CA TYR A 3 12.56 -19.22 8.73
C TYR A 3 14.05 -19.15 8.45
N HIS A 4 14.51 -18.00 7.97
CA HIS A 4 15.91 -17.71 7.70
C HIS A 4 16.38 -16.58 8.62
N ILE A 5 17.43 -16.83 9.38
CA ILE A 5 18.05 -15.83 10.25
C ILE A 5 19.31 -15.30 9.58
N THR A 6 19.40 -13.97 9.50
CA THR A 6 20.60 -13.26 9.03
C THR A 6 21.07 -12.29 10.09
N TYR A 7 22.38 -12.13 10.21
CA TYR A 7 23.01 -11.19 11.14
C TYR A 7 23.60 -10.02 10.36
N LYS A 8 23.27 -8.78 10.76
CA LYS A 8 23.73 -7.56 10.08
C LYS A 8 24.14 -6.49 11.08
N HIS A 9 25.03 -5.58 10.67
CA HIS A 9 25.38 -4.39 11.44
C HIS A 9 24.24 -3.35 11.35
N ILE A 10 23.22 -3.55 12.17
CA ILE A 10 22.01 -2.70 12.24
C ILE A 10 21.68 -2.38 13.71
N ARG A 11 20.93 -1.31 13.92
CA ARG A 11 20.52 -0.88 15.26
C ARG A 11 19.45 -1.79 15.85
N ASN A 12 18.42 -2.15 15.10
CA ASN A 12 17.25 -2.90 15.56
C ASN A 12 17.03 -4.14 14.70
N GLY A 13 16.66 -5.26 15.33
CA GLY A 13 16.21 -6.45 14.62
C GLY A 13 14.81 -6.25 14.02
N TYR A 14 14.55 -6.95 12.94
CA TYR A 14 13.23 -6.92 12.28
C TYR A 14 12.90 -8.26 11.62
N VAL A 15 11.60 -8.44 11.39
CA VAL A 15 11.04 -9.61 10.69
C VAL A 15 10.38 -9.14 9.40
N ARG A 16 10.68 -9.84 8.29
CA ARG A 16 9.97 -9.73 7.01
C ARG A 16 9.23 -11.02 6.73
N ILE A 17 8.01 -10.90 6.22
CA ILE A 17 7.19 -12.03 5.80
C ILE A 17 7.33 -12.16 4.29
N ASN A 18 7.73 -13.34 3.86
CA ASN A 18 7.58 -13.79 2.47
C ASN A 18 6.39 -14.75 2.41
N PRO A 19 5.81 -15.04 1.23
CA PRO A 19 4.67 -15.94 1.10
C PRO A 19 4.83 -17.28 1.84
N ASP A 20 6.03 -17.86 1.80
CA ASP A 20 6.30 -19.21 2.30
C ASP A 20 7.32 -19.28 3.44
N SER A 21 7.86 -18.14 3.89
CA SER A 21 8.93 -18.09 4.88
C SER A 21 9.00 -16.79 5.67
N LEU A 22 9.64 -16.86 6.85
CA LEU A 22 10.01 -15.68 7.63
C LEU A 22 11.49 -15.38 7.43
N GLN A 23 11.80 -14.14 7.13
CA GLN A 23 13.16 -13.63 7.12
C GLN A 23 13.38 -12.75 8.35
N ILE A 24 14.25 -13.22 9.26
CA ILE A 24 14.55 -12.56 10.52
C ILE A 24 15.95 -11.96 10.42
N THR A 25 16.07 -10.66 10.63
CA THR A 25 17.37 -9.99 10.66
C THR A 25 17.66 -9.55 12.09
N ILE A 26 18.79 -10.00 12.62
CA ILE A 26 19.25 -9.73 13.99
C ILE A 26 20.50 -8.87 13.95
N PRO A 27 20.62 -7.84 14.82
CA PRO A 27 21.86 -7.08 14.96
C PRO A 27 23.03 -8.01 15.36
N THR A 28 24.18 -7.86 14.72
CA THR A 28 25.37 -8.69 14.99
C THR A 28 25.75 -8.69 16.48
N ARG A 29 25.58 -7.56 17.17
CA ARG A 29 25.85 -7.41 18.62
C ARG A 29 24.95 -8.29 19.51
N LEU A 30 23.77 -8.72 19.02
CA LEU A 30 22.80 -9.55 19.72
C LEU A 30 22.78 -10.99 19.18
N LYS A 31 23.83 -11.42 18.47
CA LYS A 31 23.91 -12.74 17.85
C LYS A 31 23.75 -13.89 18.87
N HIS A 32 24.24 -13.70 20.09
CA HIS A 32 24.22 -14.71 21.17
C HIS A 32 23.09 -14.45 22.18
N ASP A 33 22.21 -13.46 21.96
CA ASP A 33 21.05 -13.19 22.81
C ASP A 33 19.87 -14.06 22.36
N GLU A 34 19.77 -15.25 22.97
CA GLU A 34 18.71 -16.21 22.65
C GLU A 34 17.31 -15.67 23.01
N LYS A 35 17.19 -14.84 24.06
CA LYS A 35 15.91 -14.22 24.42
C LYS A 35 15.43 -13.28 23.31
N PHE A 36 16.29 -12.39 22.85
CA PHE A 36 15.98 -11.46 21.76
C PHE A 36 15.61 -12.19 20.47
N LYS A 37 16.33 -13.26 20.14
CA LYS A 37 16.07 -14.11 18.98
C LYS A 37 14.69 -14.78 19.07
N ASN A 38 14.36 -15.38 20.22
CA ASN A 38 13.07 -16.02 20.43
C ASN A 38 11.91 -15.04 20.41
N ASP A 39 12.07 -13.83 20.95
CA ASP A 39 11.08 -12.75 20.87
C ASP A 39 10.80 -12.33 19.42
N LEU A 40 11.84 -12.24 18.57
CA LEU A 40 11.66 -11.93 17.16
C LEU A 40 10.99 -13.09 16.39
N ILE A 41 11.30 -14.34 16.71
CA ILE A 41 10.64 -15.50 16.10
C ILE A 41 9.15 -15.50 16.48
N ALA A 42 8.80 -15.37 17.76
CA ALA A 42 7.42 -15.30 18.21
C ALA A 42 6.64 -14.15 17.56
N LYS A 43 7.28 -12.98 17.45
CA LYS A 43 6.70 -11.85 16.72
C LYS A 43 6.47 -12.18 15.24
N GLY A 44 7.39 -12.89 14.61
CA GLY A 44 7.28 -13.37 13.23
C GLY A 44 6.10 -14.29 13.04
N GLU A 45 5.89 -15.24 13.95
CA GLU A 45 4.77 -16.18 13.90
C GLU A 45 3.41 -15.49 14.02
N ILE A 46 3.29 -14.52 14.94
CA ILE A 46 2.07 -13.69 15.06
C ILE A 46 1.81 -12.93 13.78
N LEU A 47 2.84 -12.34 13.18
CA LEU A 47 2.72 -11.60 11.94
C LEU A 47 2.34 -12.52 10.78
N LEU A 48 2.90 -13.72 10.69
CA LEU A 48 2.58 -14.70 9.65
C LEU A 48 1.13 -15.18 9.76
N LYS A 49 0.65 -15.48 10.98
CA LYS A 49 -0.76 -15.81 11.23
C LYS A 49 -1.71 -14.69 10.79
N ARG A 50 -1.32 -13.43 10.97
CA ARG A 50 -2.08 -12.28 10.48
C ARG A 50 -2.03 -12.16 8.97
N TYR A 51 -0.88 -12.46 8.36
CA TYR A 51 -0.69 -12.41 6.91
C TYR A 51 -1.50 -13.49 6.20
N SER A 52 -1.51 -14.73 6.71
CA SER A 52 -2.28 -15.84 6.13
C SER A 52 -3.81 -15.61 6.18
N LYS A 53 -4.29 -14.78 7.11
CA LYS A 53 -5.71 -14.38 7.20
C LYS A 53 -6.10 -13.26 6.24
N ARG A 54 -5.14 -12.67 5.49
CA ARG A 54 -5.44 -11.60 4.53
C ARG A 54 -5.98 -12.18 3.24
N THR A 55 -6.82 -11.42 2.58
CA THR A 55 -7.30 -11.74 1.23
C THR A 55 -6.17 -11.51 0.23
N HIS A 56 -5.69 -12.58 -0.37
CA HIS A 56 -4.71 -12.53 -1.44
C HIS A 56 -5.45 -12.37 -2.77
N ILE A 57 -5.13 -11.32 -3.50
CA ILE A 57 -5.75 -11.02 -4.79
C ILE A 57 -4.70 -11.26 -5.87
N GLN A 58 -5.01 -12.17 -6.80
CA GLN A 58 -4.25 -12.31 -8.03
C GLN A 58 -4.62 -11.14 -8.95
N THR A 59 -3.63 -10.28 -9.23
CA THR A 59 -3.87 -9.02 -9.96
C THR A 59 -3.84 -9.21 -11.47
N HIS A 60 -3.23 -10.28 -11.97
CA HIS A 60 -3.18 -10.64 -13.39
C HIS A 60 -2.93 -12.14 -13.55
N GLY A 61 -3.40 -12.69 -14.65
CA GLY A 61 -3.16 -14.05 -15.12
C GLY A 61 -2.71 -14.02 -16.58
N ASP A 62 -2.72 -15.17 -17.25
CA ASP A 62 -2.37 -15.24 -18.67
C ASP A 62 -3.39 -14.48 -19.53
N ASP A 63 -4.68 -14.62 -19.23
CA ASP A 63 -5.79 -14.12 -20.05
C ASP A 63 -6.54 -12.93 -19.42
N PHE A 64 -6.21 -12.53 -18.21
CA PHE A 64 -6.92 -11.45 -17.52
C PHE A 64 -6.01 -10.48 -16.75
N VAL A 65 -6.56 -9.32 -16.44
CA VAL A 65 -6.01 -8.36 -15.48
C VAL A 65 -7.13 -7.85 -14.58
N MET A 66 -6.84 -7.62 -13.31
CA MET A 66 -7.78 -6.99 -12.39
C MET A 66 -7.71 -5.47 -12.52
N LEU A 67 -8.82 -4.84 -12.86
CA LEU A 67 -8.98 -3.39 -12.91
C LEU A 67 -10.12 -2.98 -11.97
N PHE A 68 -9.83 -2.07 -11.06
CA PHE A 68 -10.81 -1.50 -10.12
C PHE A 68 -11.61 -2.54 -9.31
N GLY A 69 -10.99 -3.72 -9.10
CA GLY A 69 -11.61 -4.84 -8.37
C GLY A 69 -12.36 -5.82 -9.24
N GLU A 70 -12.42 -5.61 -10.55
CA GLU A 70 -13.07 -6.46 -11.53
C GLU A 70 -12.04 -7.19 -12.41
N LEU A 71 -12.34 -8.43 -12.80
CA LEU A 71 -11.51 -9.18 -13.71
C LEU A 71 -11.87 -8.78 -15.15
N VAL A 72 -10.90 -8.27 -15.88
CA VAL A 72 -11.07 -7.83 -17.27
C VAL A 72 -10.22 -8.73 -18.17
N PRO A 73 -10.80 -9.38 -19.19
CA PRO A 73 -10.07 -10.13 -20.20
C PRO A 73 -9.05 -9.24 -20.91
N LYS A 74 -7.85 -9.77 -21.19
CA LYS A 74 -6.79 -8.99 -21.84
C LYS A 74 -7.09 -8.64 -23.30
N ASP A 75 -7.89 -9.43 -23.98
CA ASP A 75 -8.35 -9.20 -25.34
C ASP A 75 -9.37 -8.05 -25.45
N GLU A 76 -10.05 -7.71 -24.34
CA GLU A 76 -10.93 -6.54 -24.26
C GLU A 76 -10.15 -5.23 -23.97
N LEU A 77 -8.86 -5.33 -23.64
CA LEU A 77 -8.05 -4.13 -23.40
C LEU A 77 -7.66 -3.47 -24.73
N PRO A 78 -7.53 -2.14 -24.73
CA PRO A 78 -6.98 -1.42 -25.88
C PRO A 78 -5.61 -2.02 -26.29
N SER A 79 -5.30 -2.02 -27.58
CA SER A 79 -4.03 -2.55 -28.11
C SER A 79 -2.86 -1.67 -27.65
N TYR A 80 -2.37 -1.92 -26.43
CA TYR A 80 -1.24 -1.22 -25.85
C TYR A 80 0.05 -2.03 -26.04
N LYS A 81 1.12 -1.34 -26.38
CA LYS A 81 2.46 -1.94 -26.48
C LYS A 81 2.97 -2.48 -25.14
N ASN A 82 2.45 -1.95 -24.02
CA ASN A 82 2.91 -2.29 -22.66
C ASN A 82 1.76 -2.15 -21.65
N LEU A 83 1.34 -3.28 -21.06
CA LEU A 83 0.30 -3.35 -20.02
C LEU A 83 0.57 -2.38 -18.85
N LYS A 84 1.83 -2.24 -18.42
CA LYS A 84 2.19 -1.33 -17.33
C LYS A 84 1.87 0.14 -17.67
N THR A 85 2.07 0.55 -18.91
CA THR A 85 1.74 1.90 -19.37
C THR A 85 0.23 2.09 -19.33
N TYR A 86 -0.54 1.14 -19.85
CA TYR A 86 -1.99 1.15 -19.79
C TYR A 86 -2.51 1.29 -18.34
N LEU A 87 -2.05 0.42 -17.44
CA LEU A 87 -2.44 0.46 -16.02
C LEU A 87 -2.11 1.81 -15.35
N LYS A 88 -0.98 2.41 -15.73
CA LYS A 88 -0.58 3.73 -15.22
C LYS A 88 -1.53 4.83 -15.70
N GLU A 89 -1.82 4.86 -16.99
CA GLU A 89 -2.72 5.83 -17.60
C GLU A 89 -4.13 5.69 -17.03
N THR A 90 -4.64 4.46 -16.93
CA THR A 90 -5.94 4.14 -16.33
C THR A 90 -6.05 4.64 -14.89
N LEU A 91 -5.03 4.39 -14.06
CA LEU A 91 -5.01 4.89 -12.68
C LEU A 91 -4.91 6.41 -12.62
N GLU A 92 -4.13 7.02 -13.50
CA GLU A 92 -3.95 8.47 -13.57
C GLU A 92 -5.26 9.16 -13.97
N GLU A 93 -5.93 8.66 -15.00
CA GLU A 93 -7.22 9.16 -15.49
C GLU A 93 -8.29 9.11 -14.40
N TYR A 94 -8.37 8.00 -13.68
CA TYR A 94 -9.28 7.85 -12.53
C TYR A 94 -8.93 8.80 -11.37
N SER A 95 -7.64 8.93 -11.06
CA SER A 95 -7.19 9.62 -9.85
C SER A 95 -7.18 11.12 -9.96
N ARG A 96 -6.86 11.68 -11.14
CA ARG A 96 -6.67 13.11 -11.35
C ARG A 96 -7.91 13.94 -11.02
N PRO A 97 -9.12 13.61 -11.53
CA PRO A 97 -10.32 14.37 -11.18
C PRO A 97 -10.64 14.36 -9.67
N LEU A 98 -10.35 13.25 -8.99
CA LEU A 98 -10.57 13.14 -7.55
C LEU A 98 -9.54 13.98 -6.77
N LEU A 99 -8.28 13.98 -7.18
CA LEU A 99 -7.23 14.81 -6.60
C LEU A 99 -7.57 16.29 -6.72
N ASP A 100 -7.97 16.74 -7.92
CA ASP A 100 -8.34 18.12 -8.19
C ASP A 100 -9.52 18.52 -7.30
N LYS A 101 -10.60 17.75 -7.29
CA LYS A 101 -11.78 17.98 -6.48
C LYS A 101 -11.45 18.13 -4.99
N TYR A 102 -10.72 17.18 -4.41
CA TYR A 102 -10.45 17.19 -2.97
C TYR A 102 -9.41 18.22 -2.59
N SER A 103 -8.45 18.53 -3.46
CA SER A 103 -7.48 19.61 -3.28
C SER A 103 -8.17 20.99 -3.24
N GLU A 104 -9.17 21.21 -4.09
CA GLU A 104 -10.01 22.41 -4.07
C GLU A 104 -10.82 22.52 -2.78
N ILE A 105 -11.48 21.42 -2.34
CA ILE A 105 -12.28 21.40 -1.09
C ILE A 105 -11.44 21.78 0.15
N ILE A 106 -10.17 21.38 0.20
CA ILE A 106 -9.29 21.69 1.35
C ILE A 106 -8.49 22.98 1.17
N ASP A 107 -8.63 23.65 0.04
CA ASP A 107 -7.88 24.85 -0.37
C ASP A 107 -6.35 24.63 -0.32
N HIS A 108 -5.89 23.50 -0.86
CA HIS A 108 -4.46 23.16 -0.96
C HIS A 108 -4.19 22.42 -2.26
N LYS A 109 -3.43 23.05 -3.16
CA LYS A 109 -3.08 22.48 -4.45
C LYS A 109 -1.90 21.52 -4.35
N TYR A 110 -1.93 20.44 -5.13
CA TYR A 110 -0.74 19.62 -5.38
C TYR A 110 -0.06 20.07 -6.67
N HIS A 111 1.26 19.89 -6.76
CA HIS A 111 2.03 20.28 -7.94
C HIS A 111 2.13 19.15 -8.95
N LYS A 112 2.26 17.92 -8.49
CA LYS A 112 2.49 16.78 -9.38
C LYS A 112 1.91 15.49 -8.83
N LEU A 113 1.26 14.72 -9.73
CA LEU A 113 0.92 13.32 -9.49
C LEU A 113 2.01 12.42 -10.08
N ILE A 114 2.50 11.48 -9.28
CA ILE A 114 3.50 10.49 -9.67
C ILE A 114 2.91 9.10 -9.44
N ILE A 115 2.83 8.27 -10.48
CA ILE A 115 2.42 6.87 -10.36
C ILE A 115 3.64 5.97 -10.54
N ARG A 116 3.94 5.15 -9.54
CA ARG A 116 5.11 4.27 -9.52
C ARG A 116 4.84 2.98 -8.79
N ILE A 117 5.58 1.92 -9.11
CA ILE A 117 5.55 0.67 -8.34
C ILE A 117 6.36 0.86 -7.06
N THR A 118 5.75 0.55 -5.90
CA THR A 118 6.44 0.54 -4.61
C THR A 118 6.08 -0.73 -3.84
N HIS A 119 7.06 -1.35 -3.17
CA HIS A 119 6.85 -2.61 -2.45
C HIS A 119 6.22 -2.43 -1.06
N SER A 120 6.37 -1.28 -0.43
CA SER A 120 6.04 -1.10 0.98
C SER A 120 4.92 -0.10 1.28
N LYS A 121 4.62 0.81 0.36
CA LYS A 121 3.64 1.89 0.57
C LYS A 121 2.64 1.94 -0.57
N ARG A 122 1.38 2.24 -0.25
CA ARG A 122 0.34 2.47 -1.27
C ARG A 122 0.48 3.85 -1.90
N SER A 123 0.97 4.82 -1.12
CA SER A 123 1.08 6.22 -1.54
C SER A 123 1.97 7.01 -0.58
N CYS A 124 2.36 8.18 -0.95
CA CYS A 124 2.97 9.18 -0.07
C CYS A 124 2.83 10.59 -0.66
N THR A 125 2.77 11.58 0.22
CA THR A 125 2.77 13.00 -0.14
C THR A 125 3.99 13.68 0.48
N SER A 126 4.76 14.37 -0.33
CA SER A 126 5.89 15.20 0.10
C SER A 126 6.01 16.41 -0.83
N ASP A 127 6.33 17.58 -0.27
CA ASP A 127 6.58 18.81 -1.02
C ASP A 127 5.50 19.12 -2.09
N GLN A 128 4.22 18.90 -1.72
CA GLN A 128 3.06 19.04 -2.59
C GLN A 128 3.05 18.08 -3.81
N HIS A 129 3.91 17.05 -3.81
CA HIS A 129 3.85 15.98 -4.79
C HIS A 129 3.12 14.76 -4.20
N ILE A 130 2.10 14.29 -4.90
CA ILE A 130 1.35 13.08 -4.53
C ILE A 130 1.89 11.91 -5.34
N SER A 131 2.34 10.86 -4.65
CA SER A 131 2.81 9.63 -5.28
C SER A 131 1.86 8.48 -4.96
N LEU A 132 1.25 7.88 -5.97
CA LEU A 132 0.39 6.71 -5.86
C LEU A 132 1.13 5.45 -6.31
N ASN A 133 0.86 4.34 -5.61
CA ASN A 133 1.36 3.05 -6.05
C ASN A 133 0.51 2.53 -7.21
N LEU A 134 1.15 2.11 -8.29
CA LEU A 134 0.47 1.54 -9.47
C LEU A 134 -0.48 0.40 -9.11
N ASN A 135 -0.12 -0.43 -8.13
CA ASN A 135 -0.94 -1.55 -7.70
C ASN A 135 -2.32 -1.15 -7.15
N LEU A 136 -2.57 0.14 -6.89
CA LEU A 136 -3.89 0.63 -6.51
C LEU A 136 -4.92 0.39 -7.61
N VAL A 137 -4.53 0.36 -8.89
CA VAL A 137 -5.42 0.12 -10.03
C VAL A 137 -6.18 -1.20 -9.94
N HIS A 138 -5.62 -2.17 -9.20
CA HIS A 138 -6.23 -3.49 -8.99
C HIS A 138 -7.28 -3.53 -7.87
N LEU A 139 -7.37 -2.47 -7.06
CA LEU A 139 -8.31 -2.41 -5.93
C LEU A 139 -9.67 -1.83 -6.36
N PRO A 140 -10.76 -2.25 -5.71
CA PRO A 140 -12.05 -1.57 -5.83
C PRO A 140 -11.93 -0.06 -5.60
N THR A 141 -12.67 0.71 -6.38
CA THR A 141 -12.59 2.18 -6.46
C THR A 141 -12.75 2.89 -5.12
N GLN A 142 -13.54 2.32 -4.20
CA GLN A 142 -13.70 2.84 -2.83
C GLN A 142 -12.38 2.93 -2.06
N PHE A 143 -11.47 1.96 -2.24
CA PHE A 143 -10.15 1.96 -1.58
C PHE A 143 -9.21 2.96 -2.23
N ILE A 144 -9.25 3.09 -3.55
CA ILE A 144 -8.45 4.08 -4.30
C ILE A 144 -8.87 5.48 -3.87
N ARG A 145 -10.18 5.75 -3.82
CA ARG A 145 -10.73 7.02 -3.36
C ARG A 145 -10.30 7.36 -1.94
N TYR A 146 -10.35 6.39 -1.02
CA TYR A 146 -9.86 6.58 0.34
C TYR A 146 -8.38 6.96 0.37
N VAL A 147 -7.53 6.26 -0.40
CA VAL A 147 -6.10 6.56 -0.48
C VAL A 147 -5.86 7.96 -1.03
N ILE A 148 -6.58 8.37 -2.09
CA ILE A 148 -6.49 9.71 -2.66
C ILE A 148 -6.83 10.78 -1.61
N ILE A 149 -7.96 10.64 -0.91
CA ILE A 149 -8.37 11.58 0.15
C ILE A 149 -7.32 11.65 1.25
N HIS A 150 -6.77 10.50 1.66
CA HIS A 150 -5.72 10.42 2.67
C HIS A 150 -4.47 11.23 2.26
N GLU A 151 -4.03 11.09 1.01
CA GLU A 151 -2.87 11.81 0.49
C GLU A 151 -3.16 13.31 0.31
N VAL A 152 -4.35 13.68 -0.12
CA VAL A 152 -4.77 15.08 -0.20
C VAL A 152 -4.76 15.72 1.20
N CYS A 153 -5.24 15.02 2.23
CA CYS A 153 -5.18 15.53 3.61
C CYS A 153 -3.74 15.80 4.09
N HIS A 154 -2.74 15.09 3.55
CA HIS A 154 -1.32 15.32 3.84
C HIS A 154 -0.77 16.62 3.23
N LEU A 155 -1.41 17.19 2.21
CA LEU A 155 -1.05 18.51 1.71
C LEU A 155 -1.22 19.57 2.81
N LYS A 156 -2.24 19.41 3.66
CA LYS A 156 -2.55 20.34 4.77
C LYS A 156 -1.93 19.93 6.09
N HIS A 157 -1.92 18.64 6.40
CA HIS A 157 -1.45 18.09 7.67
C HIS A 157 -0.46 16.95 7.43
N LYS A 158 0.84 17.22 7.59
CA LYS A 158 1.91 16.25 7.34
C LYS A 158 1.85 15.02 8.26
N ASN A 159 1.32 15.18 9.49
CA ASN A 159 1.28 14.13 10.50
C ASN A 159 -0.16 13.65 10.74
N HIS A 160 -0.33 12.36 11.09
CA HIS A 160 -1.63 11.75 11.42
C HIS A 160 -2.19 12.16 12.80
N GLY A 161 -2.03 13.43 13.20
CA GLY A 161 -2.57 14.00 14.43
C GLY A 161 -4.10 14.15 14.39
N THR A 162 -4.67 14.80 15.41
CA THR A 162 -6.12 15.00 15.55
C THR A 162 -6.70 15.74 14.35
N ARG A 163 -6.13 16.88 13.96
CA ARG A 163 -6.60 17.69 12.83
C ARG A 163 -6.61 16.93 11.50
N PHE A 164 -5.60 16.07 11.26
CA PHE A 164 -5.57 15.19 10.09
C PHE A 164 -6.74 14.22 10.11
N ARG A 165 -7.00 13.56 11.25
CA ARG A 165 -8.08 12.56 11.37
C ARG A 165 -9.45 13.19 11.21
N GLU A 166 -9.67 14.37 11.78
CA GLU A 166 -10.91 15.14 11.62
C GLU A 166 -11.14 15.53 10.17
N LEU A 167 -10.10 15.95 9.45
CA LEU A 167 -10.19 16.28 8.04
C LEU A 167 -10.53 15.06 7.20
N VAL A 168 -9.86 13.91 7.43
CA VAL A 168 -10.18 12.65 6.74
C VAL A 168 -11.60 12.20 7.06
N GLU A 169 -12.06 12.28 8.32
CA GLU A 169 -13.42 11.93 8.74
C GLU A 169 -14.46 12.81 8.01
N LYS A 170 -14.20 14.11 7.91
CA LYS A 170 -15.07 15.06 7.20
C LYS A 170 -15.21 14.73 5.71
N LEU A 171 -14.13 14.36 5.04
CA LEU A 171 -14.12 14.06 3.61
C LEU A 171 -14.56 12.64 3.28
N TYR A 172 -14.37 11.71 4.22
CA TYR A 172 -14.70 10.29 4.06
C TYR A 172 -15.14 9.67 5.41
N PRO A 173 -16.43 9.83 5.80
CA PRO A 173 -16.93 9.42 7.13
C PRO A 173 -16.64 7.95 7.46
N ASN A 174 -16.72 7.05 6.49
CA ASN A 174 -16.48 5.61 6.68
C ASN A 174 -15.01 5.20 6.60
N HIS A 175 -14.07 6.16 6.70
CA HIS A 175 -12.64 5.91 6.48
C HIS A 175 -12.05 4.84 7.40
N LYS A 176 -12.54 4.70 8.65
CA LYS A 176 -12.04 3.70 9.60
C LYS A 176 -12.32 2.27 9.14
N GLN A 177 -13.54 2.04 8.64
CA GLN A 177 -13.96 0.76 8.10
C GLN A 177 -13.16 0.42 6.84
N ILE A 178 -13.13 1.33 5.87
CA ILE A 178 -12.38 1.17 4.62
C ILE A 178 -10.88 0.93 4.89
N ARG A 179 -10.28 1.66 5.83
CA ARG A 179 -8.89 1.44 6.23
C ARG A 179 -8.65 0.05 6.81
N LYS A 180 -9.60 -0.47 7.61
CA LYS A 180 -9.54 -1.82 8.17
C LYS A 180 -9.59 -2.87 7.05
N GLU A 181 -10.53 -2.74 6.14
CA GLU A 181 -10.71 -3.62 4.99
C GLU A 181 -9.49 -3.58 4.06
N LEU A 182 -9.00 -2.39 3.71
CA LEU A 182 -7.82 -2.20 2.86
C LEU A 182 -6.57 -2.90 3.39
N ARG A 183 -6.41 -3.02 4.73
CA ARG A 183 -5.30 -3.75 5.34
C ARG A 183 -5.36 -5.26 5.11
N ASN A 184 -6.53 -5.80 4.81
CA ASN A 184 -6.72 -7.22 4.57
C ASN A 184 -6.33 -7.64 3.16
N PHE A 185 -6.17 -6.69 2.21
CA PHE A 185 -5.77 -7.01 0.86
C PHE A 185 -4.25 -7.16 0.72
N VAL A 186 -3.84 -8.25 0.08
CA VAL A 186 -2.48 -8.48 -0.41
C VAL A 186 -2.57 -8.69 -1.92
N LEU A 187 -1.99 -7.79 -2.68
CA LEU A 187 -1.93 -7.87 -4.14
C LEU A 187 -0.73 -8.74 -4.53
N LYS A 188 -0.95 -9.73 -5.39
CA LYS A 188 0.06 -10.65 -5.93
C LYS A 188 0.21 -10.47 -7.43
#